data_f7984872f1965852eb0f4d59a482f514
#
_entry.id   f7984872f1965852eb0f4d59a482f514
#
_cell.length_a   1.000
_cell.length_b   1.000
_cell.length_c   1.000
_cell.angle_alpha   90.00
_cell.angle_beta   90.00
_cell.angle_gamma   90.00
#
_symmetry.space_group_name_H-M   'P 1'
#
loop_
_entity.id
_entity.type
_entity.pdbx_description
1 polymer ?
#
loop_
_entity_poly.entity_id
_entity_poly.type
_entity_poly.pdbx_seq_one_letter_code
_entity_poly.pdbx_strand_id
1 'polypeptide(L)'
;MTANTNYDVIIIGGSYAGLSAAMALGRSLRNVLIIDSGQPCNAQTPHSHNFITHDGAPPAIITEKAKQQVLNYDTVRFMDGLAVGGKQTADGFAVTTENGSVFNAKKLIFATGIKDTLPDIKGVAACWGISVIHCPYCHGYEFRGKKTAILANGERAFHLASLVNNLTSDVTLLTVGKADFDAAQLAKLSARGIDVITTPITEVMHEHGQVKQVVFDKGKRMEFDAIYAAVPFTQHSDIPLSLGCALDDAGRIKVDLMQKTTVDGVFACGDNSSMMRSVAWAVATGNIAGAMVNHALAAETF
;
A
#
# COMPACT_ATOMS: atom_id res chain seq x y z
N MET A 1 35.91 -0.45 12.74
CA MET A 1 35.61 0.13 11.42
C MET A 1 34.47 1.13 11.63
N THR A 2 34.66 2.41 11.33
CA THR A 2 33.58 3.41 11.33
C THR A 2 32.56 2.99 10.29
N ALA A 3 31.29 2.85 10.68
CA ALA A 3 30.23 2.50 9.75
C ALA A 3 30.16 3.57 8.64
N ASN A 4 30.04 3.13 7.37
CA ASN A 4 29.85 4.07 6.26
C ASN A 4 28.53 4.82 6.47
N THR A 5 28.58 6.14 6.54
CA THR A 5 27.40 7.00 6.70
C THR A 5 27.02 7.74 5.43
N ASN A 6 27.76 7.55 4.32
CA ASN A 6 27.52 8.22 3.04
C ASN A 6 27.18 7.20 1.95
N TYR A 7 26.08 7.42 1.26
CA TYR A 7 25.54 6.57 0.21
C TYR A 7 25.27 7.37 -1.07
N ASP A 8 25.16 6.69 -2.21
CA ASP A 8 24.62 7.33 -3.40
C ASP A 8 23.11 7.51 -3.24
N VAL A 9 22.43 6.49 -2.66
CA VAL A 9 20.98 6.47 -2.50
C VAL A 9 20.60 5.91 -1.12
N ILE A 10 19.67 6.59 -0.44
CA ILE A 10 18.93 6.01 0.68
C ILE A 10 17.50 5.71 0.21
N ILE A 11 17.04 4.48 0.47
CA ILE A 11 15.68 4.01 0.22
C ILE A 11 14.99 3.88 1.57
N ILE A 12 13.87 4.56 1.77
CA ILE A 12 13.05 4.47 2.99
C ILE A 12 11.85 3.58 2.70
N GLY A 13 11.85 2.39 3.31
CA GLY A 13 10.92 1.29 3.08
C GLY A 13 11.55 0.14 2.30
N GLY A 14 11.60 -1.04 2.90
CA GLY A 14 12.27 -2.26 2.41
C GLY A 14 11.31 -3.39 2.03
N SER A 15 10.08 -3.06 1.59
CA SER A 15 9.16 -4.02 1.00
C SER A 15 9.32 -4.07 -0.53
N TYR A 16 8.32 -4.51 -1.28
CA TYR A 16 8.39 -4.81 -2.72
C TYR A 16 8.96 -3.66 -3.57
N ALA A 17 8.47 -2.44 -3.37
CA ALA A 17 8.92 -1.28 -4.14
C ALA A 17 10.37 -0.91 -3.82
N GLY A 18 10.72 -0.84 -2.53
CA GLY A 18 12.08 -0.50 -2.10
C GLY A 18 13.11 -1.56 -2.50
N LEU A 19 12.79 -2.85 -2.34
CA LEU A 19 13.65 -3.94 -2.78
C LEU A 19 13.84 -3.94 -4.29
N SER A 20 12.79 -3.66 -5.06
CA SER A 20 12.89 -3.57 -6.52
C SER A 20 13.77 -2.39 -6.97
N ALA A 21 13.65 -1.23 -6.30
CA ALA A 21 14.53 -0.09 -6.55
C ALA A 21 15.99 -0.41 -6.20
N ALA A 22 16.21 -1.04 -5.04
CA ALA A 22 17.53 -1.44 -4.59
C ALA A 22 18.20 -2.45 -5.52
N MET A 23 17.42 -3.38 -6.10
CA MET A 23 17.93 -4.33 -7.08
C MET A 23 18.45 -3.61 -8.34
N ALA A 24 17.70 -2.66 -8.89
CA ALA A 24 18.13 -1.89 -10.05
C ALA A 24 19.43 -1.10 -9.76
N LEU A 25 19.51 -0.49 -8.59
CA LEU A 25 20.67 0.28 -8.14
C LEU A 25 21.90 -0.59 -7.84
N GLY A 26 21.70 -1.73 -7.15
CA GLY A 26 22.79 -2.69 -6.87
C GLY A 26 23.40 -3.26 -8.15
N ARG A 27 22.54 -3.60 -9.15
CA ARG A 27 23.01 -4.01 -10.48
C ARG A 27 23.78 -2.92 -11.24
N SER A 28 23.54 -1.66 -10.86
CA SER A 28 24.27 -0.49 -11.39
C SER A 28 25.47 -0.08 -10.52
N LEU A 29 25.86 -0.92 -9.56
CA LEU A 29 26.99 -0.72 -8.63
C LEU A 29 26.87 0.56 -7.79
N ARG A 30 25.65 1.06 -7.54
CA ARG A 30 25.43 2.19 -6.64
C ARG A 30 25.47 1.75 -5.18
N ASN A 31 26.06 2.60 -4.34
CA ASN A 31 26.11 2.38 -2.89
C ASN A 31 24.75 2.77 -2.27
N VAL A 32 24.00 1.76 -1.80
CA VAL A 32 22.60 1.90 -1.38
C VAL A 32 22.44 1.50 0.07
N LEU A 33 21.70 2.31 0.84
CA LEU A 33 21.15 1.95 2.13
C LEU A 33 19.62 1.84 2.04
N ILE A 34 19.08 0.70 2.45
CA ILE A 34 17.64 0.52 2.69
C ILE A 34 17.41 0.66 4.20
N ILE A 35 16.47 1.53 4.60
CA ILE A 35 16.01 1.67 5.99
C ILE A 35 14.56 1.19 6.04
N ASP A 36 14.26 0.15 6.82
CA ASP A 36 12.93 -0.46 6.88
C ASP A 36 12.47 -0.69 8.32
N SER A 37 11.24 -0.27 8.60
CA SER A 37 10.61 -0.44 9.92
C SER A 37 10.00 -1.82 10.15
N GLY A 38 9.95 -2.68 9.13
CA GLY A 38 9.37 -4.02 9.22
C GLY A 38 7.84 -4.07 9.36
N GLN A 39 7.13 -3.01 8.93
CA GLN A 39 5.67 -2.90 9.09
C GLN A 39 4.94 -2.79 7.72
N PRO A 40 4.97 -3.82 6.88
CA PRO A 40 4.27 -3.79 5.60
C PRO A 40 2.75 -3.82 5.78
N CYS A 41 2.02 -3.09 4.93
CA CYS A 41 0.56 -2.96 5.01
C CYS A 41 -0.20 -4.29 4.83
N ASN A 42 0.43 -5.31 4.24
CA ASN A 42 -0.13 -6.63 4.00
C ASN A 42 0.40 -7.72 4.96
N ALA A 43 0.96 -7.34 6.12
CA ALA A 43 1.55 -8.28 7.07
C ALA A 43 0.59 -9.39 7.51
N GLN A 44 -0.69 -9.09 7.67
CA GLN A 44 -1.73 -10.04 8.12
C GLN A 44 -2.43 -10.79 6.99
N THR A 45 -2.14 -10.45 5.73
CA THR A 45 -2.72 -11.15 4.57
C THR A 45 -2.13 -12.55 4.45
N PRO A 46 -2.95 -13.62 4.43
CA PRO A 46 -2.44 -14.99 4.39
C PRO A 46 -1.69 -15.31 3.09
N HIS A 47 -2.24 -14.86 1.97
CA HIS A 47 -1.73 -15.13 0.63
C HIS A 47 -1.79 -13.88 -0.24
N SER A 48 -0.74 -13.64 -1.03
CA SER A 48 -0.69 -12.58 -2.03
C SER A 48 -1.07 -13.15 -3.39
N HIS A 49 -2.00 -12.47 -4.08
CA HIS A 49 -2.46 -12.90 -5.40
C HIS A 49 -2.18 -11.85 -6.46
N ASN A 50 -2.40 -12.22 -7.73
CA ASN A 50 -2.22 -11.36 -8.89
C ASN A 50 -0.78 -10.84 -9.05
N PHE A 51 0.19 -11.65 -8.64
CA PHE A 51 1.60 -11.42 -8.93
C PHE A 51 2.18 -12.66 -9.61
N ILE A 52 2.37 -12.57 -10.92
CA ILE A 52 2.87 -13.68 -11.75
C ILE A 52 4.14 -14.28 -11.15
N THR A 53 4.29 -15.59 -11.19
CA THR A 53 5.33 -16.43 -10.57
C THR A 53 5.22 -16.62 -9.05
N HIS A 54 4.42 -15.79 -8.34
CA HIS A 54 4.24 -15.85 -6.88
C HIS A 54 2.76 -15.77 -6.47
N ASP A 55 1.84 -16.11 -7.38
CA ASP A 55 0.41 -16.16 -7.08
C ASP A 55 0.12 -17.18 -5.98
N GLY A 56 -0.61 -16.77 -4.93
CA GLY A 56 -0.91 -17.60 -3.77
C GLY A 56 0.21 -17.73 -2.73
N ALA A 57 1.38 -17.11 -2.93
CA ALA A 57 2.46 -17.17 -1.94
C ALA A 57 2.18 -16.23 -0.76
N PRO A 58 2.57 -16.60 0.49
CA PRO A 58 2.52 -15.68 1.63
C PRO A 58 3.39 -14.44 1.39
N PRO A 59 2.91 -13.23 1.74
CA PRO A 59 3.65 -11.98 1.54
C PRO A 59 5.07 -12.01 2.11
N ALA A 60 5.24 -12.55 3.31
CA ALA A 60 6.54 -12.66 3.98
C ALA A 60 7.55 -13.49 3.17
N ILE A 61 7.12 -14.59 2.55
CA ILE A 61 7.98 -15.45 1.72
C ILE A 61 8.46 -14.71 0.48
N ILE A 62 7.58 -13.94 -0.18
CA ILE A 62 7.94 -13.15 -1.35
C ILE A 62 8.95 -12.07 -0.96
N THR A 63 8.71 -11.34 0.14
CA THR A 63 9.59 -10.28 0.62
C THR A 63 10.95 -10.82 1.03
N GLU A 64 11.00 -11.91 1.78
CA GLU A 64 12.26 -12.54 2.22
C GLU A 64 13.10 -13.00 1.03
N LYS A 65 12.49 -13.67 0.06
CA LYS A 65 13.16 -14.08 -1.18
C LYS A 65 13.71 -12.87 -1.95
N ALA A 66 12.94 -11.79 -2.06
CA ALA A 66 13.39 -10.56 -2.71
C ALA A 66 14.55 -9.91 -1.95
N LYS A 67 14.47 -9.83 -0.62
CA LYS A 67 15.54 -9.31 0.25
C LYS A 67 16.85 -10.09 0.07
N GLN A 68 16.78 -11.42 0.08
CA GLN A 68 17.95 -12.28 -0.14
C GLN A 68 18.59 -12.02 -1.51
N GLN A 69 17.80 -11.89 -2.56
CA GLN A 69 18.32 -11.58 -3.90
C GLN A 69 18.99 -10.20 -3.98
N VAL A 70 18.42 -9.20 -3.32
CA VAL A 70 18.96 -7.83 -3.29
C VAL A 70 20.28 -7.77 -2.50
N LEU A 71 20.38 -8.51 -1.40
CA LEU A 71 21.59 -8.55 -0.57
C LEU A 71 22.76 -9.33 -1.18
N ASN A 72 22.59 -10.00 -2.32
CA ASN A 72 23.70 -10.55 -3.11
C ASN A 72 24.54 -9.45 -3.80
N TYR A 73 24.05 -8.21 -3.85
CA TYR A 73 24.84 -7.09 -4.37
C TYR A 73 25.63 -6.41 -3.25
N ASP A 74 26.94 -6.52 -3.28
CA ASP A 74 27.86 -6.06 -2.24
C ASP A 74 27.74 -4.56 -1.90
N THR A 75 27.17 -3.77 -2.83
CA THR A 75 26.95 -2.33 -2.67
C THR A 75 25.65 -1.98 -1.97
N VAL A 76 24.78 -2.97 -1.67
CA VAL A 76 23.50 -2.76 -1.00
C VAL A 76 23.61 -3.15 0.47
N ARG A 77 23.11 -2.28 1.34
CA ARG A 77 22.98 -2.52 2.78
C ARG A 77 21.52 -2.40 3.18
N PHE A 78 21.09 -3.27 4.08
CA PHE A 78 19.75 -3.25 4.67
C PHE A 78 19.88 -2.99 6.16
N MET A 79 19.11 -2.05 6.67
CA MET A 79 19.06 -1.69 8.08
C MET A 79 17.61 -1.74 8.57
N ASP A 80 17.39 -2.54 9.59
CA ASP A 80 16.13 -2.52 10.34
C ASP A 80 16.10 -1.25 11.20
N GLY A 81 15.05 -0.45 11.07
CA GLY A 81 14.87 0.80 11.79
C GLY A 81 13.86 1.74 11.14
N LEU A 82 13.43 2.73 11.89
CA LEU A 82 12.47 3.74 11.43
C LEU A 82 13.20 5.04 11.10
N ALA A 83 13.07 5.53 9.86
CA ALA A 83 13.46 6.87 9.49
C ALA A 83 12.41 7.87 10.04
N VAL A 84 12.86 8.84 10.83
CA VAL A 84 11.99 9.81 11.51
C VAL A 84 12.24 11.26 11.08
N GLY A 85 13.32 11.53 10.35
CA GLY A 85 13.64 12.86 9.86
C GLY A 85 14.43 12.84 8.57
N GLY A 86 14.27 13.90 7.78
CA GLY A 86 15.02 14.12 6.55
C GLY A 86 15.23 15.62 6.35
N LYS A 87 16.40 15.99 5.86
CA LYS A 87 16.72 17.37 5.50
C LYS A 87 17.62 17.43 4.26
N GLN A 88 17.45 18.48 3.49
CA GLN A 88 18.35 18.78 2.38
C GLN A 88 19.68 19.31 2.93
N THR A 89 20.79 18.96 2.29
CA THR A 89 22.16 19.41 2.60
C THR A 89 22.79 19.99 1.33
N ALA A 90 24.02 20.53 1.43
CA ALA A 90 24.72 21.05 0.27
C ALA A 90 24.98 19.97 -0.80
N ASP A 91 25.21 18.72 -0.37
CA ASP A 91 25.62 17.61 -1.25
C ASP A 91 24.51 16.56 -1.43
N GLY A 92 23.27 16.85 -1.08
CA GLY A 92 22.13 15.92 -1.18
C GLY A 92 21.22 15.97 0.03
N PHE A 93 21.14 14.88 0.79
CA PHE A 93 20.16 14.72 1.89
C PHE A 93 20.79 14.02 3.09
N ALA A 94 20.30 14.37 4.29
CA ALA A 94 20.57 13.63 5.52
C ALA A 94 19.27 13.02 6.05
N VAL A 95 19.29 11.74 6.40
CA VAL A 95 18.17 10.98 6.99
C VAL A 95 18.54 10.61 8.41
N THR A 96 17.64 10.89 9.36
CA THR A 96 17.77 10.56 10.79
C THR A 96 16.83 9.41 11.13
N THR A 97 17.34 8.42 11.83
CA THR A 97 16.55 7.29 12.34
C THR A 97 16.14 7.51 13.81
N GLU A 98 15.16 6.75 14.29
CA GLU A 98 14.63 6.88 15.66
C GLU A 98 15.69 6.69 16.77
N ASN A 99 16.74 5.91 16.51
CA ASN A 99 17.87 5.74 17.43
C ASN A 99 18.90 6.89 17.37
N GLY A 100 18.63 7.96 16.60
CA GLY A 100 19.48 9.12 16.46
C GLY A 100 20.62 8.99 15.45
N SER A 101 20.77 7.86 14.75
CA SER A 101 21.77 7.73 13.70
C SER A 101 21.42 8.61 12.50
N VAL A 102 22.46 9.17 11.87
CA VAL A 102 22.31 10.05 10.69
C VAL A 102 23.09 9.47 9.53
N PHE A 103 22.42 9.35 8.38
CA PHE A 103 22.99 8.86 7.13
C PHE A 103 22.80 9.89 6.03
N ASN A 104 23.80 10.05 5.17
CA ASN A 104 23.77 10.99 4.06
C ASN A 104 23.63 10.26 2.73
N ALA A 105 22.95 10.87 1.77
CA ALA A 105 22.84 10.36 0.41
C ALA A 105 22.68 11.48 -0.62
N LYS A 106 23.11 11.22 -1.85
CA LYS A 106 22.90 12.16 -2.97
C LYS A 106 21.42 12.18 -3.40
N LYS A 107 20.73 11.05 -3.34
CA LYS A 107 19.32 10.88 -3.75
C LYS A 107 18.53 10.09 -2.71
N LEU A 108 17.22 10.34 -2.66
CA LEU A 108 16.29 9.61 -1.81
C LEU A 108 15.20 8.91 -2.63
N ILE A 109 14.80 7.71 -2.19
CA ILE A 109 13.62 7.01 -2.68
C ILE A 109 12.70 6.73 -1.50
N PHE A 110 11.47 7.24 -1.54
CA PHE A 110 10.42 6.90 -0.59
C PHE A 110 9.60 5.72 -1.12
N ALA A 111 9.73 4.56 -0.47
CA ALA A 111 8.98 3.34 -0.73
C ALA A 111 8.17 2.93 0.51
N THR A 112 7.69 3.94 1.23
CA THR A 112 7.11 3.83 2.59
C THR A 112 5.73 3.19 2.63
N GLY A 113 5.06 3.02 1.49
CA GLY A 113 3.68 2.57 1.45
C GLY A 113 2.72 3.55 2.11
N ILE A 114 1.56 3.06 2.50
CA ILE A 114 0.49 3.84 3.17
C ILE A 114 -0.07 3.06 4.36
N LYS A 115 -0.68 3.79 5.30
CA LYS A 115 -1.40 3.25 6.45
C LYS A 115 -2.89 3.41 6.27
N ASP A 116 -3.62 2.30 6.21
CA ASP A 116 -5.09 2.30 6.13
C ASP A 116 -5.70 2.78 7.46
N THR A 117 -6.69 3.67 7.37
CA THR A 117 -7.46 4.15 8.52
C THR A 117 -8.75 3.35 8.58
N LEU A 118 -8.75 2.31 9.42
CA LEU A 118 -9.90 1.44 9.57
C LEU A 118 -11.02 2.14 10.35
N PRO A 119 -12.30 1.87 10.02
CA PRO A 119 -13.42 2.36 10.84
C PRO A 119 -13.36 1.71 12.23
N ASP A 120 -13.78 2.49 13.24
CA ASP A 120 -13.90 2.02 14.62
C ASP A 120 -15.17 1.14 14.79
N ILE A 121 -15.13 -0.01 14.12
CA ILE A 121 -16.16 -1.04 14.20
C ILE A 121 -15.52 -2.28 14.78
N LYS A 122 -16.02 -2.77 15.90
CA LYS A 122 -15.48 -3.97 16.56
C LYS A 122 -15.39 -5.13 15.58
N GLY A 123 -14.22 -5.80 15.54
CA GLY A 123 -13.93 -6.96 14.68
C GLY A 123 -13.35 -6.61 13.31
N VAL A 124 -13.51 -5.38 12.79
CA VAL A 124 -12.97 -5.00 11.46
C VAL A 124 -11.46 -5.16 11.41
N ALA A 125 -10.74 -4.66 12.40
CA ALA A 125 -9.28 -4.73 12.42
C ALA A 125 -8.75 -6.18 12.45
N ALA A 126 -9.44 -7.09 13.14
CA ALA A 126 -9.05 -8.50 13.20
C ALA A 126 -9.29 -9.24 11.87
N CYS A 127 -10.19 -8.72 11.03
CA CYS A 127 -10.54 -9.29 9.73
C CYS A 127 -9.79 -8.62 8.57
N TRP A 128 -9.13 -7.48 8.81
CA TRP A 128 -8.48 -6.68 7.76
C TRP A 128 -7.37 -7.46 7.06
N GLY A 129 -7.40 -7.47 5.73
CA GLY A 129 -6.47 -8.24 4.90
C GLY A 129 -6.75 -9.75 4.85
N ILE A 130 -7.78 -10.24 5.55
CA ILE A 130 -8.18 -11.66 5.58
C ILE A 130 -9.53 -11.84 4.88
N SER A 131 -10.60 -11.25 5.43
CA SER A 131 -11.94 -11.29 4.88
C SER A 131 -12.66 -9.93 4.89
N VAL A 132 -12.10 -8.93 5.57
CA VAL A 132 -12.34 -7.52 5.30
C VAL A 132 -11.20 -7.03 4.43
N ILE A 133 -11.48 -6.73 3.17
CA ILE A 133 -10.49 -6.54 2.09
C ILE A 133 -10.81 -5.29 1.30
N HIS A 134 -9.84 -4.75 0.55
CA HIS A 134 -10.06 -3.54 -0.23
C HIS A 134 -10.04 -3.77 -1.76
N CYS A 135 -9.39 -4.86 -2.20
CA CYS A 135 -9.03 -5.03 -3.60
C CYS A 135 -9.71 -6.28 -4.21
N PRO A 136 -10.63 -6.13 -5.17
CA PRO A 136 -11.24 -7.26 -5.85
C PRO A 136 -10.25 -8.12 -6.66
N TYR A 137 -9.18 -7.51 -7.18
CA TYR A 137 -8.17 -8.23 -7.95
C TYR A 137 -7.20 -9.03 -7.08
N CYS A 138 -7.02 -8.61 -5.80
CA CYS A 138 -6.06 -9.24 -4.90
C CYS A 138 -6.66 -10.42 -4.13
N HIS A 139 -7.99 -10.40 -3.88
CA HIS A 139 -8.66 -11.39 -3.01
C HIS A 139 -10.02 -11.82 -3.55
N GLY A 140 -10.49 -11.25 -4.66
CA GLY A 140 -11.86 -11.48 -5.10
C GLY A 140 -12.13 -12.90 -5.59
N TYR A 141 -11.13 -13.54 -6.19
CA TYR A 141 -11.27 -14.90 -6.69
C TYR A 141 -11.54 -15.92 -5.55
N GLU A 142 -10.94 -15.70 -4.38
CA GLU A 142 -11.10 -16.56 -3.19
C GLU A 142 -12.51 -16.47 -2.60
N PHE A 143 -13.19 -15.33 -2.81
CA PHE A 143 -14.57 -15.08 -2.36
C PHE A 143 -15.61 -15.16 -3.49
N ARG A 144 -15.26 -15.71 -4.66
CA ARG A 144 -16.21 -15.89 -5.76
C ARG A 144 -17.40 -16.77 -5.34
N GLY A 145 -18.58 -16.37 -5.76
CA GLY A 145 -19.84 -17.08 -5.41
C GLY A 145 -20.22 -17.00 -3.93
N LYS A 146 -19.52 -16.20 -3.11
CA LYS A 146 -19.79 -16.05 -1.68
C LYS A 146 -20.65 -14.83 -1.41
N LYS A 147 -21.37 -14.87 -0.29
CA LYS A 147 -22.18 -13.76 0.17
C LYS A 147 -21.29 -12.62 0.65
N THR A 148 -21.36 -11.50 -0.03
CA THR A 148 -20.36 -10.43 0.08
C THR A 148 -21.02 -9.11 0.41
N ALA A 149 -20.47 -8.39 1.39
CA ALA A 149 -20.82 -7.00 1.66
C ALA A 149 -19.79 -6.03 1.05
N ILE A 150 -20.24 -4.81 0.75
CA ILE A 150 -19.37 -3.69 0.38
C ILE A 150 -19.61 -2.56 1.37
N LEU A 151 -18.61 -2.28 2.21
CA LEU A 151 -18.62 -1.20 3.18
C LEU A 151 -18.03 0.06 2.55
N ALA A 152 -18.88 0.82 1.88
CA ALA A 152 -18.53 2.04 1.17
C ALA A 152 -19.79 2.84 0.85
N ASN A 153 -19.64 4.09 0.39
CA ASN A 153 -20.74 4.95 -0.04
C ASN A 153 -20.40 5.69 -1.34
N GLY A 154 -21.41 6.21 -2.02
CA GLY A 154 -21.29 7.02 -3.22
C GLY A 154 -20.57 6.32 -4.38
N GLU A 155 -19.85 7.07 -5.18
CA GLU A 155 -19.18 6.60 -6.41
C GLU A 155 -18.22 5.44 -6.15
N ARG A 156 -17.49 5.46 -5.01
CA ARG A 156 -16.58 4.36 -4.65
C ARG A 156 -17.33 3.05 -4.39
N ALA A 157 -18.48 3.10 -3.74
CA ALA A 157 -19.32 1.92 -3.51
C ALA A 157 -19.89 1.40 -4.82
N PHE A 158 -20.37 2.28 -5.68
CA PHE A 158 -20.91 1.92 -6.99
C PHE A 158 -19.85 1.26 -7.89
N HIS A 159 -18.64 1.83 -7.92
CA HIS A 159 -17.52 1.24 -8.65
C HIS A 159 -17.14 -0.14 -8.11
N LEU A 160 -17.00 -0.31 -6.78
CA LEU A 160 -16.72 -1.61 -6.17
C LEU A 160 -17.83 -2.62 -6.47
N ALA A 161 -19.09 -2.21 -6.37
CA ALA A 161 -20.23 -3.08 -6.68
C ALA A 161 -20.17 -3.62 -8.12
N SER A 162 -19.76 -2.77 -9.09
CA SER A 162 -19.63 -3.20 -10.48
C SER A 162 -18.56 -4.28 -10.68
N LEU A 163 -17.44 -4.21 -9.93
CA LEU A 163 -16.36 -5.19 -10.00
C LEU A 163 -16.72 -6.47 -9.24
N VAL A 164 -17.26 -6.33 -8.02
CA VAL A 164 -17.57 -7.46 -7.15
C VAL A 164 -18.75 -8.28 -7.69
N ASN A 165 -19.72 -7.63 -8.33
CA ASN A 165 -20.86 -8.33 -8.94
C ASN A 165 -20.46 -9.31 -10.07
N ASN A 166 -19.27 -9.13 -10.65
CA ASN A 166 -18.72 -10.11 -11.59
C ASN A 166 -18.20 -11.39 -10.90
N LEU A 167 -17.90 -11.32 -9.62
CA LEU A 167 -17.37 -12.44 -8.82
C LEU A 167 -18.49 -13.20 -8.09
N THR A 168 -19.56 -12.51 -7.69
CA THR A 168 -20.72 -13.07 -6.99
C THR A 168 -21.97 -12.26 -7.27
N SER A 169 -23.11 -12.91 -7.38
CA SER A 169 -24.42 -12.26 -7.48
C SER A 169 -25.03 -11.88 -6.12
N ASP A 170 -24.48 -12.39 -5.01
CA ASP A 170 -24.98 -12.13 -3.65
C ASP A 170 -24.18 -10.99 -3.02
N VAL A 171 -24.51 -9.75 -3.41
CA VAL A 171 -23.84 -8.52 -3.00
C VAL A 171 -24.80 -7.61 -2.24
N THR A 172 -24.35 -7.06 -1.12
CA THR A 172 -25.07 -6.04 -0.34
C THR A 172 -24.18 -4.84 -0.09
N LEU A 173 -24.67 -3.63 -0.35
CA LEU A 173 -23.99 -2.38 0.00
C LEU A 173 -24.34 -1.95 1.43
N LEU A 174 -23.33 -1.62 2.22
CA LEU A 174 -23.42 -1.13 3.59
C LEU A 174 -22.85 0.30 3.64
N THR A 175 -23.73 1.32 3.59
CA THR A 175 -23.28 2.72 3.44
C THR A 175 -22.94 3.40 4.76
N VAL A 176 -23.30 2.80 5.89
CA VAL A 176 -23.07 3.38 7.23
C VAL A 176 -23.54 4.84 7.30
N GLY A 177 -24.85 5.03 7.09
CA GLY A 177 -25.51 6.33 7.03
C GLY A 177 -26.21 6.57 5.70
N LYS A 178 -26.63 7.81 5.45
CA LYS A 178 -27.41 8.16 4.26
C LYS A 178 -26.68 7.73 2.99
N ALA A 179 -27.36 6.96 2.16
CA ALA A 179 -26.86 6.54 0.85
C ALA A 179 -26.66 7.76 -0.08
N ASP A 180 -25.50 7.83 -0.72
CA ASP A 180 -25.11 8.89 -1.64
C ASP A 180 -25.02 8.33 -3.07
N PHE A 181 -26.19 7.98 -3.61
CA PHE A 181 -26.32 7.48 -4.99
C PHE A 181 -27.37 8.31 -5.73
N ASP A 182 -27.13 8.57 -7.00
CA ASP A 182 -28.15 9.14 -7.89
C ASP A 182 -29.20 8.10 -8.30
N ALA A 183 -30.27 8.56 -8.94
CA ALA A 183 -31.38 7.71 -9.36
C ALA A 183 -30.95 6.64 -10.38
N ALA A 184 -30.00 6.95 -11.27
CA ALA A 184 -29.51 6.02 -12.27
C ALA A 184 -28.64 4.92 -11.63
N GLN A 185 -27.80 5.27 -10.66
CA GLN A 185 -27.02 4.32 -9.88
C GLN A 185 -27.91 3.38 -9.07
N LEU A 186 -28.92 3.90 -8.35
CA LEU A 186 -29.88 3.10 -7.61
C LEU A 186 -30.66 2.13 -8.52
N ALA A 187 -31.10 2.59 -9.69
CA ALA A 187 -31.78 1.72 -10.66
C ALA A 187 -30.87 0.58 -11.15
N LYS A 188 -29.57 0.85 -11.40
CA LYS A 188 -28.61 -0.18 -11.81
C LYS A 188 -28.32 -1.18 -10.68
N LEU A 189 -28.17 -0.73 -9.44
CA LEU A 189 -27.99 -1.59 -8.28
C LEU A 189 -29.20 -2.51 -8.09
N SER A 190 -30.40 -1.95 -8.11
CA SER A 190 -31.66 -2.70 -8.00
C SER A 190 -31.84 -3.72 -9.13
N ALA A 191 -31.52 -3.36 -10.39
CA ALA A 191 -31.58 -4.28 -11.52
C ALA A 191 -30.61 -5.47 -11.41
N ARG A 192 -29.59 -5.37 -10.56
CA ARG A 192 -28.62 -6.43 -10.24
C ARG A 192 -28.94 -7.17 -8.94
N GLY A 193 -30.07 -6.85 -8.29
CA GLY A 193 -30.44 -7.44 -7.01
C GLY A 193 -29.52 -7.02 -5.84
N ILE A 194 -28.83 -5.89 -5.97
CA ILE A 194 -27.92 -5.39 -4.93
C ILE A 194 -28.70 -4.50 -3.97
N ASP A 195 -28.88 -4.96 -2.75
CA ASP A 195 -29.53 -4.20 -1.68
C ASP A 195 -28.59 -3.13 -1.09
N VAL A 196 -29.17 -1.98 -0.70
CA VAL A 196 -28.47 -0.89 -0.03
C VAL A 196 -28.99 -0.77 1.41
N ILE A 197 -28.12 -1.01 2.37
CA ILE A 197 -28.41 -0.92 3.81
C ILE A 197 -27.71 0.29 4.39
N THR A 198 -28.49 1.20 4.97
CA THR A 198 -28.02 2.46 5.57
C THR A 198 -27.89 2.39 7.09
N THR A 199 -28.31 1.27 7.70
CA THR A 199 -28.24 1.09 9.14
C THR A 199 -26.79 1.01 9.61
N PRO A 200 -26.40 1.73 10.68
CA PRO A 200 -25.06 1.66 11.24
C PRO A 200 -24.67 0.24 11.67
N ILE A 201 -23.40 -0.09 11.46
CA ILE A 201 -22.80 -1.35 11.88
C ILE A 201 -22.16 -1.13 13.24
N THR A 202 -22.39 -2.04 14.18
CA THR A 202 -21.81 -2.02 15.52
C THR A 202 -20.70 -3.04 15.71
N GLU A 203 -20.75 -4.16 14.99
CA GLU A 203 -19.78 -5.24 15.12
C GLU A 203 -19.69 -6.08 13.85
N VAL A 204 -18.51 -6.56 13.53
CA VAL A 204 -18.23 -7.65 12.60
C VAL A 204 -17.82 -8.87 13.43
N MET A 205 -18.71 -9.84 13.53
CA MET A 205 -18.44 -11.12 14.22
C MET A 205 -17.59 -12.01 13.30
N HIS A 206 -16.54 -12.60 13.84
CA HIS A 206 -15.59 -13.39 13.07
C HIS A 206 -15.00 -14.56 13.86
N GLU A 207 -14.43 -15.51 13.16
CA GLU A 207 -13.57 -16.57 13.69
C GLU A 207 -12.21 -16.51 12.99
N HIS A 208 -11.14 -16.29 13.74
CA HIS A 208 -9.78 -16.18 13.20
C HIS A 208 -9.64 -15.24 12.00
N GLY A 209 -10.31 -14.08 12.05
CA GLY A 209 -10.30 -13.09 10.98
C GLY A 209 -11.26 -13.39 9.81
N GLN A 210 -11.98 -14.51 9.84
CA GLN A 210 -13.00 -14.84 8.84
C GLN A 210 -14.36 -14.31 9.30
N VAL A 211 -14.90 -13.36 8.55
CA VAL A 211 -16.23 -12.78 8.80
C VAL A 211 -17.29 -13.87 8.81
N LYS A 212 -18.22 -13.77 9.76
CA LYS A 212 -19.41 -14.63 9.88
C LYS A 212 -20.68 -13.82 9.80
N GLN A 213 -20.77 -12.75 10.58
CA GLN A 213 -21.96 -11.90 10.65
C GLN A 213 -21.58 -10.45 10.84
N VAL A 214 -22.39 -9.57 10.27
CA VAL A 214 -22.41 -8.13 10.58
C VAL A 214 -23.60 -7.87 11.52
N VAL A 215 -23.33 -7.22 12.64
CA VAL A 215 -24.32 -6.78 13.61
C VAL A 215 -24.60 -5.30 13.37
N PHE A 216 -25.85 -4.99 13.13
CA PHE A 216 -26.33 -3.62 12.93
C PHE A 216 -26.89 -3.02 14.24
N ASP A 217 -27.05 -1.72 14.24
CA ASP A 217 -27.81 -1.05 15.32
C ASP A 217 -29.16 -1.73 15.57
N LYS A 218 -29.58 -1.76 16.85
CA LYS A 218 -30.76 -2.51 17.33
C LYS A 218 -30.67 -4.04 17.21
N GLY A 219 -29.46 -4.58 16.99
CA GLY A 219 -29.17 -6.01 17.10
C GLY A 219 -29.58 -6.88 15.91
N LYS A 220 -30.03 -6.30 14.78
CA LYS A 220 -30.21 -7.06 13.53
C LYS A 220 -28.87 -7.64 13.10
N ARG A 221 -28.86 -8.88 12.60
CA ARG A 221 -27.68 -9.58 12.14
C ARG A 221 -27.86 -10.06 10.70
N MET A 222 -26.76 -10.03 9.93
CA MET A 222 -26.70 -10.61 8.59
C MET A 222 -25.40 -11.37 8.42
N GLU A 223 -25.46 -12.53 7.79
CA GLU A 223 -24.29 -13.35 7.47
C GLU A 223 -23.59 -12.82 6.23
N PHE A 224 -22.26 -12.85 6.25
CA PHE A 224 -21.40 -12.56 5.11
C PHE A 224 -20.12 -13.40 5.21
N ASP A 225 -19.56 -13.76 4.06
CA ASP A 225 -18.27 -14.44 3.97
C ASP A 225 -17.11 -13.44 3.80
N ALA A 226 -17.38 -12.28 3.19
CA ALA A 226 -16.39 -11.23 2.95
C ALA A 226 -17.02 -9.84 3.00
N ILE A 227 -16.18 -8.84 3.29
CA ILE A 227 -16.54 -7.42 3.24
C ILE A 227 -15.47 -6.67 2.44
N TYR A 228 -15.84 -6.07 1.30
CA TYR A 228 -14.98 -5.10 0.63
C TYR A 228 -15.14 -3.74 1.28
N ALA A 229 -14.06 -3.19 1.83
CA ALA A 229 -14.10 -1.90 2.52
C ALA A 229 -13.25 -0.84 1.83
N ALA A 230 -13.87 0.28 1.46
CA ALA A 230 -13.18 1.44 0.92
C ALA A 230 -12.78 2.37 2.07
N VAL A 231 -11.61 2.13 2.65
CA VAL A 231 -11.11 2.91 3.78
C VAL A 231 -10.21 4.06 3.34
N PRO A 232 -10.16 5.18 4.09
CA PRO A 232 -9.15 6.21 3.94
C PRO A 232 -7.75 5.68 4.27
N PHE A 233 -6.73 6.43 3.88
CA PHE A 233 -5.34 6.14 4.25
C PHE A 233 -4.60 7.41 4.64
N THR A 234 -3.46 7.24 5.30
CA THR A 234 -2.46 8.28 5.55
C THR A 234 -1.09 7.83 5.06
N GLN A 235 -0.19 8.76 4.82
CA GLN A 235 1.21 8.43 4.57
C GLN A 235 1.83 7.83 5.85
N HIS A 236 2.74 6.86 5.69
CA HIS A 236 3.50 6.30 6.82
C HIS A 236 4.56 7.26 7.36
N SER A 237 4.98 8.23 6.56
CA SER A 237 6.08 9.13 6.88
C SER A 237 5.77 10.55 6.44
N ASP A 238 6.03 11.51 7.31
CA ASP A 238 5.92 12.94 7.00
C ASP A 238 7.22 13.52 6.39
N ILE A 239 8.28 12.71 6.26
CA ILE A 239 9.56 13.14 5.70
C ILE A 239 9.40 13.72 4.29
N PRO A 240 8.65 13.10 3.35
CA PRO A 240 8.44 13.70 2.03
C PRO A 240 7.85 15.12 2.09
N LEU A 241 6.85 15.34 2.95
CA LEU A 241 6.23 16.65 3.15
C LEU A 241 7.20 17.65 3.74
N SER A 242 8.00 17.25 4.76
CA SER A 242 9.00 18.11 5.39
C SER A 242 10.13 18.52 4.43
N LEU A 243 10.39 17.73 3.41
CA LEU A 243 11.32 18.04 2.32
C LEU A 243 10.68 18.93 1.22
N GLY A 244 9.36 19.17 1.26
CA GLY A 244 8.65 19.98 0.27
C GLY A 244 8.02 19.19 -0.88
N CYS A 245 7.92 17.87 -0.78
CA CYS A 245 7.21 17.06 -1.78
C CYS A 245 5.71 17.39 -1.74
N ALA A 246 5.12 17.67 -2.91
CA ALA A 246 3.69 17.88 -3.03
C ALA A 246 2.94 16.54 -2.96
N LEU A 247 1.70 16.60 -2.42
CA LEU A 247 0.73 15.51 -2.52
C LEU A 247 -0.29 15.80 -3.62
N ASP A 248 -0.93 14.75 -4.14
CA ASP A 248 -2.13 14.87 -4.96
C ASP A 248 -3.38 15.05 -4.08
N ASP A 249 -4.54 15.29 -4.72
CA ASP A 249 -5.82 15.52 -4.03
C ASP A 249 -6.28 14.34 -3.16
N ALA A 250 -5.72 13.16 -3.38
CA ALA A 250 -6.01 11.95 -2.60
C ALA A 250 -4.99 11.70 -1.46
N GLY A 251 -3.99 12.58 -1.29
CA GLY A 251 -2.98 12.48 -0.23
C GLY A 251 -1.78 11.58 -0.59
N ARG A 252 -1.57 11.22 -1.87
CA ARG A 252 -0.39 10.48 -2.33
C ARG A 252 0.74 11.43 -2.72
N ILE A 253 1.98 10.98 -2.57
CA ILE A 253 3.15 11.75 -3.04
C ILE A 253 3.05 11.91 -4.56
N LYS A 254 3.02 13.15 -5.03
CA LYS A 254 2.93 13.47 -6.45
C LYS A 254 4.24 13.10 -7.15
N VAL A 255 4.15 12.25 -8.16
CA VAL A 255 5.27 11.82 -8.99
C VAL A 255 4.94 11.92 -10.48
N ASP A 256 5.97 12.03 -11.31
CA ASP A 256 5.86 11.87 -12.76
C ASP A 256 5.93 10.39 -13.18
N LEU A 257 5.90 10.13 -14.48
CA LEU A 257 6.00 8.77 -15.02
C LEU A 257 7.35 8.09 -14.71
N MET A 258 8.37 8.88 -14.37
CA MET A 258 9.71 8.42 -14.01
C MET A 258 9.91 8.32 -12.49
N GLN A 259 8.82 8.41 -11.72
CA GLN A 259 8.79 8.34 -10.26
C GLN A 259 9.54 9.49 -9.57
N LYS A 260 9.80 10.62 -10.26
CA LYS A 260 10.36 11.83 -9.65
C LYS A 260 9.26 12.56 -8.90
N THR A 261 9.56 13.02 -7.69
CA THR A 261 8.69 13.91 -6.93
C THR A 261 8.82 15.36 -7.41
N THR A 262 8.14 16.28 -6.75
CA THR A 262 8.29 17.74 -6.99
C THR A 262 9.58 18.32 -6.42
N VAL A 263 10.37 17.53 -5.69
CA VAL A 263 11.66 17.92 -5.10
C VAL A 263 12.78 17.23 -5.88
N ASP A 264 13.72 18.00 -6.38
CA ASP A 264 14.86 17.43 -7.14
C ASP A 264 15.68 16.49 -6.27
N GLY A 265 16.12 15.37 -6.85
CA GLY A 265 16.84 14.32 -6.14
C GLY A 265 15.98 13.41 -5.26
N VAL A 266 14.67 13.65 -5.15
CA VAL A 266 13.73 12.83 -4.38
C VAL A 266 12.75 12.09 -5.29
N PHE A 267 12.62 10.79 -5.08
CA PHE A 267 11.75 9.88 -5.82
C PHE A 267 10.78 9.18 -4.87
N ALA A 268 9.65 8.71 -5.38
CA ALA A 268 8.71 7.90 -4.60
C ALA A 268 8.10 6.80 -5.47
N CYS A 269 7.83 5.62 -4.88
CA CYS A 269 7.30 4.46 -5.58
C CYS A 269 6.47 3.56 -4.67
N GLY A 270 5.61 2.74 -5.26
CA GLY A 270 4.67 1.89 -4.55
C GLY A 270 3.42 2.64 -4.12
N ASP A 271 2.76 2.15 -3.07
CA ASP A 271 1.43 2.61 -2.65
C ASP A 271 1.40 4.07 -2.16
N ASN A 272 2.53 4.60 -1.69
CA ASN A 272 2.63 5.99 -1.22
C ASN A 272 2.42 7.04 -2.33
N SER A 273 2.60 6.65 -3.59
CA SER A 273 2.55 7.53 -4.76
C SER A 273 1.60 7.03 -5.86
N SER A 274 0.88 5.92 -5.64
CA SER A 274 0.04 5.29 -6.66
C SER A 274 -1.39 5.01 -6.20
N MET A 275 -2.33 5.08 -7.14
CA MET A 275 -3.69 4.60 -6.95
C MET A 275 -3.77 3.06 -7.04
N MET A 276 -2.89 2.44 -7.83
CA MET A 276 -2.83 1.00 -8.01
C MET A 276 -2.04 0.36 -6.87
N ARG A 277 -2.75 -0.23 -5.91
CA ARG A 277 -2.18 -0.93 -4.76
C ARG A 277 -2.05 -2.42 -5.06
N SER A 278 -0.90 -2.84 -5.54
CA SER A 278 -0.60 -4.25 -5.80
C SER A 278 0.90 -4.53 -5.73
N VAL A 279 1.27 -5.78 -5.44
CA VAL A 279 2.68 -6.21 -5.44
C VAL A 279 3.32 -5.97 -6.81
N ALA A 280 2.61 -6.32 -7.89
CA ALA A 280 3.10 -6.13 -9.26
C ALA A 280 3.42 -4.66 -9.56
N TRP A 281 2.53 -3.74 -9.17
CA TRP A 281 2.74 -2.31 -9.39
C TRP A 281 3.84 -1.74 -8.50
N ALA A 282 3.91 -2.18 -7.24
CA ALA A 282 4.99 -1.79 -6.33
C ALA A 282 6.37 -2.20 -6.88
N VAL A 283 6.50 -3.42 -7.40
CA VAL A 283 7.72 -3.92 -8.05
C VAL A 283 8.05 -3.09 -9.30
N ALA A 284 7.07 -2.83 -10.16
CA ALA A 284 7.26 -2.08 -11.40
C ALA A 284 7.74 -0.63 -11.12
N THR A 285 7.03 0.09 -10.25
CA THR A 285 7.38 1.49 -9.91
C THR A 285 8.69 1.58 -9.14
N GLY A 286 9.00 0.61 -8.27
CA GLY A 286 10.30 0.51 -7.62
C GLY A 286 11.44 0.34 -8.62
N ASN A 287 11.29 -0.53 -9.61
CA ASN A 287 12.28 -0.71 -10.66
C ASN A 287 12.50 0.58 -11.47
N ILE A 288 11.42 1.27 -11.85
CA ILE A 288 11.50 2.56 -12.55
C ILE A 288 12.24 3.59 -11.68
N ALA A 289 11.87 3.74 -10.40
CA ALA A 289 12.52 4.68 -9.50
C ALA A 289 14.03 4.40 -9.39
N GLY A 290 14.43 3.15 -9.19
CA GLY A 290 15.85 2.77 -9.12
C GLY A 290 16.62 3.07 -10.40
N ALA A 291 16.04 2.73 -11.56
CA ALA A 291 16.65 3.01 -12.86
C ALA A 291 16.81 4.52 -13.12
N MET A 292 15.77 5.32 -12.78
CA MET A 292 15.80 6.77 -13.00
C MET A 292 16.73 7.50 -12.03
N VAL A 293 16.85 7.03 -10.79
CA VAL A 293 17.88 7.52 -9.86
C VAL A 293 19.26 7.25 -10.39
N ASN A 294 19.53 6.03 -10.91
CA ASN A 294 20.83 5.74 -11.53
C ASN A 294 21.09 6.62 -12.74
N HIS A 295 20.08 6.85 -13.59
CA HIS A 295 20.21 7.75 -14.74
C HIS A 295 20.57 9.18 -14.29
N ALA A 296 19.89 9.72 -13.25
CA ALA A 296 20.20 11.04 -12.72
C ALA A 296 21.63 11.13 -12.19
N LEU A 297 22.06 10.15 -11.39
CA LEU A 297 23.44 10.10 -10.86
C LEU A 297 24.51 9.95 -11.96
N ALA A 298 24.21 9.22 -13.03
CA ALA A 298 25.13 9.09 -14.17
C ALA A 298 25.27 10.41 -14.92
N ALA A 299 24.16 11.11 -15.16
CA ALA A 299 24.17 12.41 -15.83
C ALA A 299 24.91 13.51 -15.03
N GLU A 300 24.98 13.40 -13.71
CA GLU A 300 25.74 14.34 -12.85
C GLU A 300 27.27 14.12 -12.90
N THR A 301 27.72 12.94 -13.33
CA THR A 301 29.12 12.56 -13.28
C THR A 301 29.79 12.39 -14.65
N PHE A 302 28.99 12.36 -15.73
CA PHE A 302 29.43 12.23 -17.12
C PHE A 302 29.61 13.59 -17.76
#